data_eab42a11ff399549989dfabf02a6c562
#
_entry.id   eab42a11ff399549989dfabf02a6c562
#
_cell.length_a   1.000
_cell.length_b   1.000
_cell.length_c   1.000
_cell.angle_alpha   90.00
_cell.angle_beta   90.00
_cell.angle_gamma   90.00
#
_symmetry.space_group_name_H-M   'P 1'
#
loop_
_entity.id
_entity.type
_entity.pdbx_description
1 polymer ?
#
loop_
_entity_poly.entity_id
_entity_poly.type
_entity_poly.pdbx_seq_one_letter_code
_entity_poly.pdbx_strand_id
1 'polypeptide(L)'
;MSLYGIDISSNNNYLNLGYYSGQVVINKLTGGLSYFWKDNRTQDCINKGLCTGVYHFAHENGIVTNADNQAIFFYSHYKPFKNKVLPILDYEIAMNGKNFTFKDIQWITAFMQKFKALSGVNPVLYTSKGVILENYMTDYLKNNNMLWFAQYADNNPTGWQANPWTDKNEVDLNVLGQQYSSHGRIQGIAGDVDLSIFYISRENWFKACKPA
;
A
#
# COMPACT_ATOMS: atom_id res chain seq x y z
N MET A 1 10.02 -16.40 5.10
CA MET A 1 10.06 -15.63 6.37
C MET A 1 9.29 -14.34 6.11
N SER A 2 8.28 -14.04 6.92
CA SER A 2 7.46 -12.83 6.76
C SER A 2 8.20 -11.60 7.29
N LEU A 3 7.85 -10.42 6.78
CA LEU A 3 8.40 -9.13 7.21
C LEU A 3 7.33 -8.34 7.96
N TYR A 4 7.73 -7.63 9.01
CA TYR A 4 6.87 -6.72 9.76
C TYR A 4 7.05 -5.30 9.25
N GLY A 5 5.96 -4.59 9.10
CA GLY A 5 6.00 -3.23 8.58
C GLY A 5 4.90 -2.32 9.07
N ILE A 6 5.11 -1.06 8.78
CA ILE A 6 4.18 0.03 9.03
C ILE A 6 3.90 0.78 7.75
N ASP A 7 2.77 1.43 7.72
CA ASP A 7 2.53 2.50 6.76
C ASP A 7 2.25 3.81 7.48
N ILE A 8 2.74 4.88 6.89
CA ILE A 8 2.75 6.20 7.50
C ILE A 8 2.42 7.29 6.49
N SER A 9 1.85 8.36 7.02
CA SER A 9 1.51 9.57 6.28
C SER A 9 1.97 10.82 7.05
N SER A 10 1.57 12.00 6.60
CA SER A 10 1.77 13.26 7.35
C SER A 10 1.13 13.27 8.74
N ASN A 11 0.18 12.36 9.00
CA ASN A 11 -0.46 12.23 10.31
C ASN A 11 0.42 11.53 11.35
N ASN A 12 1.43 10.78 10.92
CA ASN A 12 2.39 10.11 11.78
C ASN A 12 3.64 10.99 11.93
N ASN A 13 3.59 11.96 12.83
CA ASN A 13 4.57 13.06 12.89
C ASN A 13 5.99 12.63 13.32
N TYR A 14 6.17 11.41 13.84
CA TYR A 14 7.47 11.00 14.36
C TYR A 14 7.76 9.52 14.09
N LEU A 15 8.76 9.25 13.27
CA LEU A 15 9.38 7.94 13.10
C LEU A 15 10.88 8.06 13.42
N ASN A 16 11.32 7.42 14.50
CA ASN A 16 12.74 7.30 14.81
C ASN A 16 13.28 5.98 14.26
N LEU A 17 13.91 6.03 13.11
CA LEU A 17 14.50 4.86 12.47
C LEU A 17 15.58 4.17 13.31
N GLY A 18 16.18 4.85 14.29
CA GLY A 18 17.16 4.26 15.21
C GLY A 18 16.56 3.22 16.14
N TYR A 19 15.30 3.35 16.49
CA TYR A 19 14.56 2.44 17.38
C TYR A 19 13.54 1.58 16.64
N TYR A 20 13.31 1.81 15.36
CA TYR A 20 12.37 1.03 14.58
C TYR A 20 12.83 -0.41 14.40
N SER A 21 12.03 -1.37 14.87
CA SER A 21 12.33 -2.81 14.86
C SER A 21 11.71 -3.59 13.70
N GLY A 22 10.86 -2.96 12.89
CA GLY A 22 10.30 -3.57 11.68
C GLY A 22 11.28 -3.60 10.52
N GLN A 23 10.87 -4.27 9.44
CA GLN A 23 11.68 -4.41 8.23
C GLN A 23 11.12 -3.62 7.04
N VAL A 24 9.84 -3.25 7.09
CA VAL A 24 9.13 -2.57 5.99
C VAL A 24 8.60 -1.23 6.47
N VAL A 25 8.78 -0.18 5.67
CA VAL A 25 8.10 1.11 5.85
C VAL A 25 7.48 1.53 4.52
N ILE A 26 6.18 1.78 4.53
CA ILE A 26 5.43 2.28 3.38
C ILE A 26 5.04 3.73 3.67
N ASN A 27 5.47 4.65 2.81
CA ASN A 27 5.25 6.08 2.99
C ASN A 27 4.16 6.59 2.04
N LYS A 28 3.20 7.39 2.52
CA LYS A 28 2.34 8.17 1.63
C LYS A 28 3.20 9.11 0.82
N LEU A 29 3.16 8.98 -0.50
CA LEU A 29 3.92 9.86 -1.38
C LEU A 29 3.01 10.93 -2.00
N THR A 30 1.86 10.50 -2.53
CA THR A 30 0.91 11.39 -3.20
C THR A 30 -0.54 11.03 -2.88
N GLY A 31 -1.47 11.92 -3.21
CA GLY A 31 -2.90 11.68 -3.15
C GLY A 31 -3.65 12.59 -4.13
N GLY A 32 -4.61 12.04 -4.87
CA GLY A 32 -5.30 12.78 -5.92
C GLY A 32 -4.34 13.41 -6.92
N LEU A 33 -4.59 14.67 -7.30
CA LEU A 33 -3.75 15.42 -8.24
C LEU A 33 -2.98 16.58 -7.59
N SER A 34 -3.09 16.74 -6.27
CA SER A 34 -2.54 17.94 -5.60
C SER A 34 -1.71 17.65 -4.37
N TYR A 35 -1.90 16.50 -3.73
CA TYR A 35 -1.15 16.17 -2.51
C TYR A 35 0.17 15.49 -2.86
N PHE A 36 1.25 16.06 -2.36
CA PHE A 36 2.59 15.49 -2.38
C PHE A 36 3.26 15.68 -1.02
N TRP A 37 3.66 14.60 -0.38
CA TRP A 37 4.40 14.65 0.87
C TRP A 37 5.90 14.82 0.61
N LYS A 38 6.35 16.07 0.74
CA LYS A 38 7.74 16.45 0.49
C LYS A 38 8.54 16.37 1.80
N ASP A 39 9.11 15.21 2.07
CA ASP A 39 10.11 15.04 3.13
C ASP A 39 11.20 14.04 2.70
N ASN A 40 12.15 13.77 3.59
CA ASN A 40 13.25 12.86 3.32
C ASN A 40 12.98 11.42 3.77
N ARG A 41 11.84 11.09 4.37
CA ARG A 41 11.60 9.78 5.01
C ARG A 41 11.78 8.60 4.07
N THR A 42 11.28 8.70 2.85
CA THR A 42 11.47 7.64 1.86
C THR A 42 12.95 7.39 1.60
N GLN A 43 13.73 8.45 1.43
CA GLN A 43 15.17 8.32 1.22
C GLN A 43 15.89 7.80 2.47
N ASP A 44 15.48 8.23 3.66
CA ASP A 44 16.07 7.77 4.93
C ASP A 44 15.80 6.28 5.16
N CYS A 45 14.58 5.79 4.84
CA CYS A 45 14.27 4.37 4.87
C CYS A 45 15.14 3.56 3.90
N ILE A 46 15.33 4.07 2.67
CA ILE A 46 16.22 3.45 1.68
C ILE A 46 17.67 3.41 2.20
N ASN A 47 18.17 4.51 2.74
CA ASN A 47 19.54 4.60 3.28
C ASN A 47 19.76 3.66 4.48
N LYS A 48 18.72 3.47 5.31
CA LYS A 48 18.72 2.48 6.40
C LYS A 48 18.66 1.04 5.88
N GLY A 49 18.41 0.86 4.60
CA GLY A 49 18.30 -0.44 3.95
C GLY A 49 16.98 -1.16 4.26
N LEU A 50 15.92 -0.48 4.64
CA LEU A 50 14.60 -1.07 4.84
C LEU A 50 13.94 -1.46 3.52
N CYS A 51 13.07 -2.45 3.57
CA CYS A 51 12.12 -2.71 2.51
C CYS A 51 11.15 -1.53 2.44
N THR A 52 11.33 -0.65 1.46
CA THR A 52 10.58 0.61 1.39
C THR A 52 9.50 0.53 0.32
N GLY A 53 8.30 0.97 0.66
CA GLY A 53 7.20 1.21 -0.27
C GLY A 53 6.79 2.68 -0.28
N VAL A 54 6.12 3.08 -1.35
CA VAL A 54 5.44 4.38 -1.42
C VAL A 54 4.05 4.20 -2.00
N TYR A 55 3.06 4.91 -1.44
CA TYR A 55 1.70 4.81 -1.92
C TYR A 55 1.12 6.12 -2.44
N HIS A 56 0.23 5.95 -3.42
CA HIS A 56 -0.67 6.96 -3.91
C HIS A 56 -2.06 6.70 -3.35
N PHE A 57 -2.60 7.66 -2.63
CA PHE A 57 -3.98 7.62 -2.14
C PHE A 57 -4.92 8.08 -3.24
N ALA A 58 -5.75 7.18 -3.74
CA ALA A 58 -6.68 7.47 -4.82
C ALA A 58 -7.78 8.44 -4.38
N HIS A 59 -7.98 9.50 -5.16
CA HIS A 59 -9.15 10.36 -5.08
C HIS A 59 -9.97 10.11 -6.35
N GLU A 60 -10.68 8.97 -6.39
CA GLU A 60 -11.52 8.67 -7.53
C GLU A 60 -12.79 9.53 -7.50
N ASN A 61 -13.17 10.04 -8.65
CA ASN A 61 -14.40 10.81 -8.84
C ASN A 61 -15.41 10.04 -9.70
N GLY A 62 -15.18 8.73 -9.91
CA GLY A 62 -15.97 7.92 -10.83
C GLY A 62 -15.75 8.27 -12.31
N ILE A 63 -14.66 8.98 -12.62
CA ILE A 63 -14.27 9.36 -13.98
C ILE A 63 -12.99 8.63 -14.35
N VAL A 64 -13.04 7.71 -15.32
CA VAL A 64 -11.89 6.90 -15.75
C VAL A 64 -10.70 7.74 -16.18
N THR A 65 -10.94 8.86 -16.86
CA THR A 65 -9.88 9.78 -17.31
C THR A 65 -9.04 10.37 -16.18
N ASN A 66 -9.58 10.41 -14.96
CA ASN A 66 -8.84 10.90 -13.80
C ASN A 66 -7.77 9.89 -13.32
N ALA A 67 -7.96 8.60 -13.56
CA ALA A 67 -7.02 7.55 -13.18
C ALA A 67 -5.66 7.71 -13.86
N ASP A 68 -5.65 7.98 -15.16
CA ASP A 68 -4.43 8.22 -15.92
C ASP A 68 -3.65 9.43 -15.39
N ASN A 69 -4.37 10.54 -15.11
CA ASN A 69 -3.74 11.75 -14.59
C ASN A 69 -3.13 11.52 -13.20
N GLN A 70 -3.82 10.77 -12.33
CA GLN A 70 -3.29 10.41 -11.01
C GLN A 70 -2.08 9.47 -11.12
N ALA A 71 -2.10 8.52 -12.05
CA ALA A 71 -0.95 7.64 -12.31
C ALA A 71 0.27 8.44 -12.82
N ILE A 72 0.08 9.43 -13.70
CA ILE A 72 1.14 10.33 -14.18
C ILE A 72 1.67 11.17 -13.02
N PHE A 73 0.78 11.73 -12.19
CA PHE A 73 1.15 12.52 -11.02
C PHE A 73 1.96 11.68 -10.01
N PHE A 74 1.49 10.48 -9.69
CA PHE A 74 2.21 9.56 -8.82
C PHE A 74 3.58 9.21 -9.40
N TYR A 75 3.65 8.85 -10.68
CA TYR A 75 4.91 8.51 -11.34
C TYR A 75 5.92 9.65 -11.31
N SER A 76 5.51 10.90 -11.51
CA SER A 76 6.40 12.05 -11.49
C SER A 76 7.15 12.20 -10.16
N HIS A 77 6.50 11.83 -9.05
CA HIS A 77 7.08 11.87 -7.69
C HIS A 77 7.78 10.56 -7.31
N TYR A 78 7.33 9.42 -7.87
CA TYR A 78 7.97 8.12 -7.70
C TYR A 78 9.31 8.00 -8.43
N LYS A 79 9.44 8.65 -9.58
CA LYS A 79 10.59 8.53 -10.49
C LYS A 79 11.98 8.63 -9.82
N PRO A 80 12.22 9.52 -8.83
CA PRO A 80 13.49 9.58 -8.11
C PRO A 80 13.85 8.32 -7.31
N PHE A 81 12.84 7.52 -6.95
CA PHE A 81 12.97 6.31 -6.15
C PHE A 81 12.83 5.02 -6.97
N LYS A 82 12.66 5.13 -8.28
CA LYS A 82 12.47 3.98 -9.19
C LYS A 82 13.53 2.90 -8.94
N ASN A 83 13.12 1.64 -8.98
CA ASN A 83 13.91 0.44 -8.71
C ASN A 83 14.39 0.27 -7.25
N LYS A 84 14.01 1.17 -6.35
CA LYS A 84 14.40 1.13 -4.93
C LYS A 84 13.21 0.93 -4.01
N VAL A 85 12.02 1.37 -4.42
CA VAL A 85 10.80 1.30 -3.63
C VAL A 85 9.68 0.61 -4.37
N LEU A 86 8.81 -0.06 -3.63
CA LEU A 86 7.62 -0.73 -4.16
C LEU A 86 6.49 0.30 -4.35
N PRO A 87 5.95 0.49 -5.56
CA PRO A 87 4.82 1.38 -5.78
C PRO A 87 3.51 0.71 -5.37
N ILE A 88 2.62 1.46 -4.73
CA ILE A 88 1.35 0.96 -4.21
C ILE A 88 0.24 1.94 -4.61
N LEU A 89 -0.87 1.40 -5.10
CA LEU A 89 -2.13 2.12 -5.21
C LEU A 89 -2.97 1.83 -3.98
N ASP A 90 -3.28 2.84 -3.21
CA ASP A 90 -4.18 2.81 -2.08
C ASP A 90 -5.57 3.25 -2.55
N TYR A 91 -6.50 2.28 -2.61
CA TYR A 91 -7.85 2.47 -3.10
C TYR A 91 -8.89 2.09 -2.03
N GLU A 92 -9.47 3.13 -1.42
CA GLU A 92 -10.43 2.97 -0.32
C GLU A 92 -11.79 3.58 -0.66
N ILE A 93 -12.86 2.78 -0.52
CA ILE A 93 -14.23 3.23 -0.83
C ILE A 93 -14.75 4.26 0.18
N ALA A 94 -14.31 4.18 1.44
CA ALA A 94 -14.85 4.98 2.54
C ALA A 94 -14.76 6.49 2.32
N MET A 95 -13.81 6.95 1.50
CA MET A 95 -13.62 8.38 1.21
C MET A 95 -14.72 8.98 0.32
N ASN A 96 -15.48 8.16 -0.39
CA ASN A 96 -16.43 8.63 -1.40
C ASN A 96 -17.89 8.37 -1.04
N GLY A 97 -18.15 7.71 0.10
CA GLY A 97 -19.52 7.40 0.58
C GLY A 97 -20.35 6.58 -0.43
N LYS A 98 -19.68 5.86 -1.31
CA LYS A 98 -20.30 5.10 -2.41
C LYS A 98 -20.01 3.61 -2.26
N ASN A 99 -20.92 2.81 -2.71
CA ASN A 99 -20.69 1.38 -2.90
C ASN A 99 -19.69 1.19 -4.05
N PHE A 100 -18.80 0.23 -3.91
CA PHE A 100 -17.89 -0.19 -4.98
C PHE A 100 -18.67 -0.67 -6.20
N THR A 101 -18.25 -0.27 -7.38
CA THR A 101 -18.93 -0.57 -8.64
C THR A 101 -17.93 -1.08 -9.68
N PHE A 102 -18.45 -1.55 -10.80
CA PHE A 102 -17.61 -1.90 -11.95
C PHE A 102 -16.75 -0.73 -12.45
N LYS A 103 -17.19 0.51 -12.26
CA LYS A 103 -16.41 1.71 -12.61
C LYS A 103 -15.14 1.84 -11.77
N ASP A 104 -15.18 1.37 -10.52
CA ASP A 104 -14.00 1.36 -9.65
C ASP A 104 -12.95 0.38 -10.16
N ILE A 105 -13.37 -0.80 -10.63
CA ILE A 105 -12.46 -1.76 -11.29
C ILE A 105 -11.84 -1.15 -12.55
N GLN A 106 -12.63 -0.46 -13.36
CA GLN A 106 -12.13 0.23 -14.56
C GLN A 106 -11.11 1.31 -14.20
N TRP A 107 -11.40 2.08 -13.15
CA TRP A 107 -10.50 3.12 -12.66
C TRP A 107 -9.17 2.54 -12.16
N ILE A 108 -9.23 1.51 -11.29
CA ILE A 108 -8.05 0.80 -10.79
C ILE A 108 -7.24 0.24 -11.96
N THR A 109 -7.90 -0.40 -12.92
CA THR A 109 -7.25 -0.98 -14.10
C THR A 109 -6.51 0.08 -14.92
N ALA A 110 -7.17 1.20 -15.20
CA ALA A 110 -6.57 2.30 -15.96
C ALA A 110 -5.34 2.87 -15.23
N PHE A 111 -5.44 3.14 -13.93
CA PHE A 111 -4.32 3.62 -13.12
C PHE A 111 -3.13 2.65 -13.16
N MET A 112 -3.38 1.36 -12.89
CA MET A 112 -2.35 0.31 -12.84
C MET A 112 -1.63 0.16 -14.18
N GLN A 113 -2.39 0.10 -15.27
CA GLN A 113 -1.84 -0.01 -16.62
C GLN A 113 -1.01 1.21 -17.01
N LYS A 114 -1.52 2.42 -16.71
CA LYS A 114 -0.80 3.66 -16.97
C LYS A 114 0.49 3.76 -16.17
N PHE A 115 0.44 3.46 -14.88
CA PHE A 115 1.65 3.50 -14.04
C PHE A 115 2.68 2.47 -14.50
N LYS A 116 2.25 1.23 -14.80
CA LYS A 116 3.12 0.19 -15.37
C LYS A 116 3.78 0.64 -16.67
N ALA A 117 3.02 1.24 -17.59
CA ALA A 117 3.57 1.74 -18.85
C ALA A 117 4.65 2.80 -18.64
N LEU A 118 4.53 3.66 -17.63
CA LEU A 118 5.51 4.71 -17.29
C LEU A 118 6.73 4.18 -16.53
N SER A 119 6.50 3.27 -15.58
CA SER A 119 7.53 2.80 -14.64
C SER A 119 8.20 1.50 -15.06
N GLY A 120 7.49 0.65 -15.78
CA GLY A 120 7.84 -0.75 -16.04
C GLY A 120 7.52 -1.69 -14.85
N VAL A 121 7.01 -1.16 -13.73
CA VAL A 121 6.73 -1.90 -12.50
C VAL A 121 5.22 -2.04 -12.30
N ASN A 122 4.76 -3.24 -11.93
CA ASN A 122 3.36 -3.42 -11.53
C ASN A 122 3.16 -2.85 -10.12
N PRO A 123 2.26 -1.89 -9.89
CA PRO A 123 1.94 -1.45 -8.54
C PRO A 123 1.22 -2.56 -7.76
N VAL A 124 1.39 -2.56 -6.45
CA VAL A 124 0.56 -3.35 -5.54
C VAL A 124 -0.77 -2.63 -5.34
N LEU A 125 -1.87 -3.37 -5.27
CA LEU A 125 -3.15 -2.81 -4.84
C LEU A 125 -3.28 -2.96 -3.32
N TYR A 126 -3.57 -1.85 -2.63
CA TYR A 126 -4.05 -1.85 -1.26
C TYR A 126 -5.54 -1.51 -1.23
N THR A 127 -6.30 -2.31 -0.48
CA THR A 127 -7.73 -2.07 -0.21
C THR A 127 -8.20 -2.91 0.99
N SER A 128 -9.43 -2.73 1.45
CA SER A 128 -9.99 -3.57 2.51
C SER A 128 -10.44 -4.94 1.98
N LYS A 129 -10.32 -5.98 2.83
CA LYS A 129 -10.78 -7.33 2.46
C LYS A 129 -12.28 -7.38 2.17
N GLY A 130 -13.10 -6.62 2.89
CA GLY A 130 -14.54 -6.52 2.64
C GLY A 130 -14.85 -6.08 1.21
N VAL A 131 -14.16 -5.07 0.73
CA VAL A 131 -14.29 -4.57 -0.65
C VAL A 131 -14.00 -5.66 -1.68
N ILE A 132 -12.99 -6.47 -1.43
CA ILE A 132 -12.58 -7.55 -2.35
C ILE A 132 -13.67 -8.62 -2.43
N LEU A 133 -14.22 -9.04 -1.28
CA LEU A 133 -15.19 -10.12 -1.20
C LEU A 133 -16.57 -9.73 -1.73
N GLU A 134 -16.98 -8.49 -1.47
CA GLU A 134 -18.34 -8.01 -1.77
C GLU A 134 -18.55 -7.66 -3.25
N ASN A 135 -17.50 -7.49 -4.04
CA ASN A 135 -17.61 -6.75 -5.30
C ASN A 135 -16.94 -7.39 -6.52
N TYR A 136 -16.89 -8.69 -6.61
CA TYR A 136 -16.34 -9.37 -7.81
C TYR A 136 -14.88 -9.02 -8.15
N MET A 137 -14.16 -8.35 -7.24
CA MET A 137 -12.74 -8.02 -7.43
C MET A 137 -11.85 -9.25 -7.48
N THR A 138 -12.33 -10.36 -6.96
CA THR A 138 -11.60 -11.61 -6.88
C THR A 138 -11.07 -12.05 -8.25
N ASP A 139 -11.92 -12.02 -9.28
CA ASP A 139 -11.53 -12.45 -10.63
C ASP A 139 -10.55 -11.46 -11.26
N TYR A 140 -10.70 -10.17 -10.98
CA TYR A 140 -9.75 -9.15 -11.43
C TYR A 140 -8.37 -9.35 -10.76
N LEU A 141 -8.34 -9.58 -9.45
CA LEU A 141 -7.09 -9.69 -8.68
C LEU A 141 -6.35 -11.01 -8.95
N LYS A 142 -7.05 -12.12 -9.21
CA LYS A 142 -6.42 -13.41 -9.55
C LYS A 142 -5.44 -13.31 -10.72
N ASN A 143 -5.69 -12.42 -11.64
CA ASN A 143 -4.99 -12.37 -12.91
C ASN A 143 -4.02 -11.19 -13.03
N ASN A 144 -4.04 -10.21 -12.14
CA ASN A 144 -3.43 -8.93 -12.47
C ASN A 144 -2.42 -8.35 -11.46
N ASN A 145 -2.55 -8.53 -10.15
CA ASN A 145 -1.74 -7.76 -9.20
C ASN A 145 -1.44 -8.48 -7.90
N MET A 146 -0.33 -8.09 -7.26
CA MET A 146 -0.13 -8.37 -5.84
C MET A 146 -1.09 -7.54 -5.01
N LEU A 147 -1.63 -8.15 -3.95
CA LEU A 147 -2.58 -7.54 -3.06
C LEU A 147 -1.98 -7.34 -1.66
N TRP A 148 -2.13 -6.14 -1.12
CA TRP A 148 -1.99 -5.83 0.30
C TRP A 148 -3.37 -5.41 0.82
N PHE A 149 -3.94 -6.14 1.76
CA PHE A 149 -5.29 -5.89 2.22
C PHE A 149 -5.36 -5.52 3.70
N ALA A 150 -6.34 -4.69 4.06
CA ALA A 150 -6.68 -4.38 5.44
C ALA A 150 -7.77 -5.29 5.96
N GLN A 151 -7.53 -5.91 7.12
CA GLN A 151 -8.53 -6.61 7.91
C GLN A 151 -8.10 -6.64 9.38
N TYR A 152 -8.90 -6.05 10.25
CA TYR A 152 -8.61 -5.93 11.68
C TYR A 152 -9.48 -6.89 12.47
N ALA A 153 -8.90 -7.52 13.50
CA ALA A 153 -9.65 -8.35 14.45
C ALA A 153 -10.53 -7.47 15.36
N ASP A 154 -9.96 -6.36 15.79
CA ASP A 154 -10.59 -5.36 16.65
C ASP A 154 -9.83 -4.02 16.54
N ASN A 155 -10.20 -3.05 17.38
CA ASN A 155 -9.56 -1.74 17.46
C ASN A 155 -8.70 -1.58 18.73
N ASN A 156 -8.29 -2.68 19.36
CA ASN A 156 -7.43 -2.61 20.54
C ASN A 156 -5.98 -2.29 20.16
N PRO A 157 -5.25 -1.54 20.99
CA PRO A 157 -3.83 -1.32 20.78
C PRO A 157 -3.05 -2.65 20.79
N THR A 158 -2.18 -2.83 19.80
CA THR A 158 -1.39 -4.06 19.67
C THR A 158 0.04 -3.78 19.21
N GLY A 159 0.93 -4.76 19.38
CA GLY A 159 2.28 -4.77 18.81
C GLY A 159 2.40 -5.68 17.60
N TRP A 160 3.64 -6.11 17.31
CA TRP A 160 3.90 -7.05 16.21
C TRP A 160 3.23 -8.40 16.44
N GLN A 161 2.54 -8.89 15.41
CA GLN A 161 1.88 -10.20 15.42
C GLN A 161 2.44 -11.08 14.28
N ALA A 162 2.91 -12.28 14.65
CA ALA A 162 3.41 -13.26 13.68
C ALA A 162 2.28 -13.94 12.89
N ASN A 163 1.12 -14.09 13.51
CA ASN A 163 -0.06 -14.73 12.93
C ASN A 163 -1.29 -13.87 13.29
N PRO A 164 -1.47 -12.71 12.65
CA PRO A 164 -2.65 -11.89 12.91
C PRO A 164 -3.92 -12.65 12.49
N TRP A 165 -4.99 -12.36 13.22
CA TRP A 165 -6.29 -12.90 12.85
C TRP A 165 -6.67 -12.49 11.42
N THR A 166 -7.16 -13.42 10.66
CA THR A 166 -7.78 -13.20 9.35
C THR A 166 -9.02 -14.07 9.22
N ASP A 167 -10.03 -13.56 8.56
CA ASP A 167 -11.19 -14.36 8.20
C ASP A 167 -10.74 -15.49 7.25
N LYS A 168 -11.18 -16.72 7.55
CA LYS A 168 -10.82 -17.91 6.79
C LYS A 168 -11.49 -18.02 5.41
N ASN A 169 -12.39 -17.12 5.08
CA ASN A 169 -12.92 -17.02 3.72
C ASN A 169 -11.79 -16.56 2.79
N GLU A 170 -10.84 -17.46 2.58
CA GLU A 170 -9.67 -17.20 1.78
C GLU A 170 -10.05 -17.12 0.31
N VAL A 171 -9.75 -16.00 -0.24
CA VAL A 171 -9.70 -15.85 -1.68
C VAL A 171 -8.29 -16.26 -2.09
N ASP A 172 -8.16 -17.22 -3.00
CA ASP A 172 -6.89 -17.63 -3.57
C ASP A 172 -6.32 -16.49 -4.44
N LEU A 173 -5.65 -15.55 -3.78
CA LEU A 173 -5.10 -14.34 -4.37
C LEU A 173 -3.59 -14.28 -4.16
N ASN A 174 -2.90 -13.60 -5.04
CA ASN A 174 -1.49 -13.28 -4.87
C ASN A 174 -1.31 -12.21 -3.77
N VAL A 175 -1.39 -12.62 -2.51
CA VAL A 175 -1.33 -11.74 -1.35
C VAL A 175 0.11 -11.41 -0.99
N LEU A 176 0.44 -10.11 -1.07
CA LEU A 176 1.71 -9.57 -0.58
C LEU A 176 1.72 -9.48 0.95
N GLY A 177 0.61 -9.02 1.56
CA GLY A 177 0.54 -8.80 3.01
C GLY A 177 -0.84 -8.41 3.49
N GLN A 178 -0.94 -8.35 4.83
CA GLN A 178 -2.13 -7.92 5.55
C GLN A 178 -1.78 -6.75 6.48
N GLN A 179 -2.52 -5.67 6.40
CA GLN A 179 -2.58 -4.65 7.45
C GLN A 179 -3.62 -5.13 8.48
N TYR A 180 -3.17 -5.40 9.70
CA TYR A 180 -3.98 -6.08 10.71
C TYR A 180 -4.41 -5.19 11.88
N SER A 181 -3.90 -3.97 11.95
CA SER A 181 -4.28 -2.99 12.97
C SER A 181 -3.98 -1.57 12.51
N SER A 182 -4.84 -0.64 12.91
CA SER A 182 -4.60 0.80 12.84
C SER A 182 -4.26 1.44 14.21
N HIS A 183 -4.14 0.60 15.25
CA HIS A 183 -3.82 1.03 16.62
C HIS A 183 -2.52 0.36 17.13
N GLY A 184 -1.52 0.30 16.25
CA GLY A 184 -0.21 -0.25 16.58
C GLY A 184 0.56 0.59 17.58
N ARG A 185 1.21 -0.07 18.55
CA ARG A 185 2.11 0.54 19.52
C ARG A 185 3.47 -0.16 19.42
N ILE A 186 4.41 0.49 18.79
CA ILE A 186 5.75 -0.05 18.57
C ILE A 186 6.82 0.98 18.91
N GLN A 187 8.01 0.49 19.22
CA GLN A 187 9.14 1.34 19.51
C GLN A 187 9.57 2.14 18.28
N GLY A 188 9.85 3.41 18.46
CA GLY A 188 10.30 4.32 17.41
C GLY A 188 9.18 5.15 16.77
N ILE A 189 7.91 4.93 17.17
CA ILE A 189 6.77 5.75 16.74
C ILE A 189 6.00 6.25 17.98
N ALA A 190 5.64 7.52 17.95
CA ALA A 190 4.74 8.10 18.94
C ALA A 190 3.29 8.01 18.46
N GLY A 191 2.41 7.49 19.30
CA GLY A 191 0.99 7.35 18.99
C GLY A 191 0.66 6.07 18.22
N ASP A 192 -0.53 6.03 17.64
CA ASP A 192 -1.01 4.91 16.85
C ASP A 192 -0.35 4.88 15.47
N VAL A 193 -0.12 3.67 14.97
CA VAL A 193 0.41 3.43 13.63
C VAL A 193 -0.20 2.17 13.03
N ASP A 194 -0.34 2.16 11.72
CA ASP A 194 -0.82 0.99 10.99
C ASP A 194 0.24 -0.11 10.98
N LEU A 195 -0.15 -1.32 11.39
CA LEU A 195 0.74 -2.49 11.45
C LEU A 195 0.37 -3.51 10.39
N SER A 196 1.40 -3.99 9.69
CA SER A 196 1.27 -4.99 8.65
C SER A 196 2.26 -6.15 8.81
N ILE A 197 1.84 -7.32 8.30
CA ILE A 197 2.70 -8.45 8.00
C ILE A 197 2.75 -8.66 6.49
N PHE A 198 3.95 -8.87 5.95
CA PHE A 198 4.16 -9.11 4.52
C PHE A 198 4.70 -10.51 4.29
N TYR A 199 4.02 -11.29 3.45
CA TYR A 199 4.31 -12.72 3.16
C TYR A 199 5.34 -12.89 2.05
N ILE A 200 6.38 -12.08 2.09
CA ILE A 200 7.43 -12.01 1.08
C ILE A 200 8.81 -11.98 1.75
N SER A 201 9.82 -12.52 1.10
CA SER A 201 11.20 -12.36 1.55
C SER A 201 11.73 -10.96 1.17
N ARG A 202 12.74 -10.50 1.92
CA ARG A 202 13.45 -9.25 1.60
C ARG A 202 14.00 -9.21 0.18
N GLU A 203 14.56 -10.32 -0.28
CA GLU A 203 15.08 -10.45 -1.65
C GLU A 203 13.98 -10.26 -2.70
N ASN A 204 12.84 -10.93 -2.51
CA ASN A 204 11.70 -10.82 -3.41
C ASN A 204 11.04 -9.44 -3.37
N TRP A 205 11.05 -8.76 -2.20
CA TRP A 205 10.63 -7.36 -2.12
C TRP A 205 11.44 -6.47 -3.08
N PHE A 206 12.78 -6.58 -3.02
CA PHE A 206 13.63 -5.78 -3.91
C PHE A 206 13.55 -6.20 -5.39
N LYS A 207 13.22 -7.45 -5.68
CA LYS A 207 12.90 -7.87 -7.05
C LYS A 207 11.60 -7.21 -7.54
N ALA A 208 10.56 -7.16 -6.70
CA ALA A 208 9.28 -6.55 -7.02
C ALA A 208 9.36 -5.02 -7.24
N CYS A 209 10.38 -4.35 -6.73
CA CYS A 209 10.64 -2.93 -6.99
C CYS A 209 11.14 -2.64 -8.41
N LYS A 210 11.47 -3.65 -9.20
CA LYS A 210 12.11 -3.51 -10.52
C LYS A 210 11.14 -3.86 -11.65
N PRO A 211 11.37 -3.34 -12.86
CA PRO A 211 10.67 -3.82 -14.04
C PRO A 211 10.76 -5.34 -14.19
N ALA A 212 9.62 -5.95 -14.60
CA ALA A 212 9.52 -7.38 -14.88
C ALA A 212 10.17 -7.73 -16.22
#